data_f08c26136b74a307fedcefee39149354
#
_entry.id   f08c26136b74a307fedcefee39149354
#
_cell.length_a   1.000
_cell.length_b   1.000
_cell.length_c   1.000
_cell.angle_alpha   90.00
_cell.angle_beta   90.00
_cell.angle_gamma   90.00
#
_symmetry.space_group_name_H-M   'P 1'
#
loop_
_entity.id
_entity.type
_entity.pdbx_description
1 polymer ?
#
loop_
_entity_poly.entity_id
_entity_poly.type
_entity_poly.pdbx_seq_one_letter_code
_entity_poly.pdbx_strand_id
1 'polypeptide(L)'
;MMFCSLFCICKKENDREINKWYNEEKIGRQIEICVGGRVFMGKIFLFMLYIVFAFILGILSVVLKKKHTQFPDFRVGYHNKKIMENKENWDYANNVAGNLCVLFAVIGIIVSVILYLLKANMNITIIIFFIYTIAAILAILVLPVKLIKK
;
A
#
# COMPACT_ATOMS: atom_id res chain seq x y z
N MET A 1 -37.25 20.56 -59.78
CA MET A 1 -37.61 19.82 -58.56
C MET A 1 -36.58 18.75 -58.13
N MET A 2 -35.64 18.31 -58.98
CA MET A 2 -34.60 17.28 -58.61
C MET A 2 -33.44 17.79 -57.75
N PHE A 3 -33.07 19.06 -57.82
CA PHE A 3 -31.93 19.62 -57.06
C PHE A 3 -32.15 19.77 -55.55
N CYS A 4 -33.42 19.94 -55.12
CA CYS A 4 -33.75 20.10 -53.69
C CYS A 4 -33.68 18.79 -52.92
N SER A 5 -33.89 17.65 -53.60
CA SER A 5 -33.86 16.32 -52.97
C SER A 5 -32.42 15.85 -52.66
N LEU A 6 -31.47 16.14 -53.55
CA LEU A 6 -30.06 15.80 -53.35
C LEU A 6 -29.39 16.60 -52.20
N PHE A 7 -29.76 17.89 -52.05
CA PHE A 7 -29.24 18.74 -50.97
C PHE A 7 -29.76 18.32 -49.62
N CYS A 8 -31.02 17.82 -49.56
CA CYS A 8 -31.60 17.30 -48.31
C CYS A 8 -30.99 15.95 -47.89
N ILE A 9 -30.59 15.10 -48.86
CA ILE A 9 -29.96 13.81 -48.60
C ILE A 9 -28.53 14.02 -48.11
N CYS A 10 -27.74 14.88 -48.74
CA CYS A 10 -26.37 15.23 -48.33
C CYS A 10 -26.36 15.88 -46.92
N LYS A 11 -27.33 16.77 -46.62
CA LYS A 11 -27.41 17.38 -45.30
C LYS A 11 -27.77 16.35 -44.21
N LYS A 12 -28.66 15.41 -44.50
CA LYS A 12 -29.08 14.37 -43.56
C LYS A 12 -27.98 13.32 -43.32
N GLU A 13 -27.12 13.09 -44.30
CA GLU A 13 -25.96 12.19 -44.16
C GLU A 13 -24.85 12.82 -43.33
N ASN A 14 -24.59 14.11 -43.57
CA ASN A 14 -23.62 14.88 -42.78
C ASN A 14 -24.07 15.02 -41.31
N ASP A 15 -25.35 15.26 -41.06
CA ASP A 15 -25.89 15.34 -39.70
C ASP A 15 -25.81 13.99 -38.96
N ARG A 16 -25.91 12.85 -39.65
CA ARG A 16 -25.72 11.53 -39.06
C ARG A 16 -24.27 11.24 -38.70
N GLU A 17 -23.33 11.60 -39.56
CA GLU A 17 -21.90 11.46 -39.28
C GLU A 17 -21.45 12.37 -38.13
N ILE A 18 -21.86 13.64 -38.14
CA ILE A 18 -21.60 14.60 -37.07
C ILE A 18 -22.11 14.10 -35.72
N ASN A 19 -23.36 13.57 -35.70
CA ASN A 19 -23.93 13.02 -34.47
C ASN A 19 -23.19 11.74 -34.01
N LYS A 20 -22.71 10.92 -34.94
CA LYS A 20 -21.90 9.74 -34.61
C LYS A 20 -20.56 10.13 -33.99
N TRP A 21 -19.83 11.08 -34.59
CA TRP A 21 -18.59 11.63 -34.05
C TRP A 21 -18.77 12.26 -32.66
N TYR A 22 -19.81 13.06 -32.49
CA TYR A 22 -20.12 13.68 -31.21
C TYR A 22 -20.42 12.64 -30.11
N ASN A 23 -21.12 11.56 -30.42
CA ASN A 23 -21.43 10.49 -29.51
C ASN A 23 -20.17 9.66 -29.16
N GLU A 24 -19.29 9.36 -30.15
CA GLU A 24 -18.04 8.65 -29.92
C GLU A 24 -17.09 9.45 -29.03
N GLU A 25 -16.96 10.76 -29.25
CA GLU A 25 -16.16 11.65 -28.41
C GLU A 25 -16.73 11.76 -26.99
N LYS A 26 -18.04 11.83 -26.84
CA LYS A 26 -18.69 11.89 -25.54
C LYS A 26 -18.54 10.58 -24.76
N ILE A 27 -18.65 9.43 -25.45
CA ILE A 27 -18.40 8.10 -24.87
C ILE A 27 -16.95 7.97 -24.48
N GLY A 28 -15.99 8.39 -25.33
CA GLY A 28 -14.56 8.38 -25.03
C GLY A 28 -14.23 9.17 -23.77
N ARG A 29 -14.73 10.39 -23.64
CA ARG A 29 -14.55 11.22 -22.44
C ARG A 29 -15.16 10.60 -21.19
N GLN A 30 -16.34 10.00 -21.30
CA GLN A 30 -16.98 9.29 -20.19
C GLN A 30 -16.17 8.06 -19.74
N ILE A 31 -15.59 7.32 -20.68
CA ILE A 31 -14.72 6.18 -20.39
C ILE A 31 -13.43 6.66 -19.70
N GLU A 32 -12.79 7.72 -20.17
CA GLU A 32 -11.60 8.29 -19.54
C GLU A 32 -11.85 8.75 -18.08
N ILE A 33 -12.98 9.40 -17.85
CA ILE A 33 -13.37 9.84 -16.49
C ILE A 33 -13.63 8.61 -15.59
N CYS A 34 -14.31 7.59 -16.10
CA CYS A 34 -14.60 6.38 -15.32
C CYS A 34 -13.35 5.54 -15.04
N VAL A 35 -12.43 5.42 -16.01
CA VAL A 35 -11.17 4.71 -15.84
C VAL A 35 -10.22 5.49 -14.94
N GLY A 36 -10.10 6.80 -15.15
CA GLY A 36 -9.29 7.69 -14.31
C GLY A 36 -9.75 7.68 -12.85
N GLY A 37 -11.05 7.73 -12.61
CA GLY A 37 -11.63 7.64 -11.25
C GLY A 37 -11.32 6.33 -10.55
N ARG A 38 -11.42 5.19 -11.23
CA ARG A 38 -11.08 3.87 -10.66
C ARG A 38 -9.59 3.73 -10.34
N VAL A 39 -8.72 4.23 -11.21
CA VAL A 39 -7.27 4.21 -10.97
C VAL A 39 -6.90 5.13 -9.80
N PHE A 40 -7.53 6.28 -9.67
CA PHE A 40 -7.31 7.21 -8.56
C PHE A 40 -7.75 6.61 -7.22
N MET A 41 -8.95 6.02 -7.17
CA MET A 41 -9.46 5.32 -5.97
C MET A 41 -8.56 4.15 -5.56
N GLY A 42 -8.05 3.38 -6.51
CA GLY A 42 -7.12 2.27 -6.24
C GLY A 42 -5.81 2.75 -5.63
N LYS A 43 -5.25 3.88 -6.08
CA LYS A 43 -4.02 4.46 -5.50
C LYS A 43 -4.23 4.96 -4.07
N ILE A 44 -5.35 5.60 -3.77
CA ILE A 44 -5.70 6.03 -2.41
C ILE A 44 -5.83 4.81 -1.49
N PHE A 45 -6.50 3.76 -1.95
CA PHE A 45 -6.65 2.52 -1.18
C PHE A 45 -5.30 1.89 -0.83
N LEU A 46 -4.36 1.81 -1.78
CA LEU A 46 -3.02 1.31 -1.53
C LEU A 46 -2.25 2.19 -0.54
N PHE A 47 -2.34 3.52 -0.66
CA PHE A 47 -1.74 4.43 0.30
C PHE A 47 -2.26 4.20 1.72
N MET A 48 -3.58 4.02 1.86
CA MET A 48 -4.19 3.68 3.15
C MET A 48 -3.70 2.35 3.71
N LEU A 49 -3.44 1.33 2.87
CA LEU A 49 -2.86 0.06 3.32
C LEU A 49 -1.48 0.24 3.96
N TYR A 50 -0.60 1.06 3.38
CA TYR A 50 0.71 1.37 3.99
C TYR A 50 0.56 2.05 5.34
N ILE A 51 -0.38 3.01 5.47
CA ILE A 51 -0.64 3.72 6.73
C ILE A 51 -1.16 2.75 7.79
N VAL A 52 -2.11 1.89 7.46
CA VAL A 52 -2.67 0.89 8.38
C VAL A 52 -1.57 -0.09 8.82
N PHE A 53 -0.74 -0.56 7.91
CA PHE A 53 0.39 -1.43 8.25
C PHE A 53 1.40 -0.74 9.18
N ALA A 54 1.76 0.51 8.89
CA ALA A 54 2.64 1.30 9.76
C ALA A 54 2.03 1.52 11.15
N PHE A 55 0.72 1.73 11.24
CA PHE A 55 0.01 1.87 12.50
C PHE A 55 0.03 0.57 13.33
N ILE A 56 -0.18 -0.58 12.68
CA ILE A 56 -0.07 -1.89 13.33
C ILE A 56 1.34 -2.10 13.89
N LEU A 57 2.38 -1.79 13.12
CA LEU A 57 3.78 -1.86 13.58
C LEU A 57 4.05 -0.90 14.73
N GLY A 58 3.45 0.29 14.72
CA GLY A 58 3.53 1.25 15.82
C GLY A 58 2.93 0.70 17.13
N ILE A 59 1.73 0.12 17.06
CA ILE A 59 1.11 -0.55 18.21
C ILE A 59 1.99 -1.70 18.72
N LEU A 60 2.46 -2.55 17.81
CA LEU A 60 3.32 -3.69 18.15
C LEU A 60 4.62 -3.22 18.85
N SER A 61 5.21 -2.11 18.39
CA SER A 61 6.37 -1.49 19.04
C SER A 61 6.09 -1.10 20.49
N VAL A 62 4.94 -0.45 20.74
CA VAL A 62 4.55 -0.04 22.12
C VAL A 62 4.35 -1.27 23.00
N VAL A 63 3.71 -2.31 22.47
CA VAL A 63 3.49 -3.57 23.21
C VAL A 63 4.81 -4.22 23.57
N LEU A 64 5.71 -4.38 22.61
CA LEU A 64 7.02 -5.01 22.81
C LEU A 64 7.92 -4.20 23.74
N LYS A 65 7.89 -2.86 23.73
CA LYS A 65 8.73 -2.02 24.57
C LYS A 65 8.20 -1.79 25.97
N LYS A 66 6.89 -1.53 26.09
CA LYS A 66 6.29 -1.04 27.34
C LYS A 66 5.37 -2.03 28.04
N LYS A 67 4.81 -2.98 27.30
CA LYS A 67 3.79 -3.91 27.80
C LYS A 67 4.19 -5.37 27.73
N HIS A 68 5.47 -5.67 27.40
CA HIS A 68 5.93 -7.06 27.54
C HIS A 68 5.92 -7.46 29.02
N THR A 69 5.58 -8.72 29.28
CA THR A 69 5.56 -9.25 30.63
C THR A 69 6.96 -9.40 31.19
N GLN A 70 7.09 -9.21 32.51
CA GLN A 70 8.40 -9.36 33.18
C GLN A 70 8.77 -10.85 33.26
N PHE A 71 10.07 -11.10 33.12
CA PHE A 71 10.64 -12.43 33.35
C PHE A 71 10.32 -12.93 34.77
N PRO A 72 9.89 -14.18 34.98
CA PRO A 72 9.77 -15.31 34.04
C PRO A 72 8.38 -15.48 33.39
N ASP A 73 7.50 -14.48 33.41
CA ASP A 73 6.20 -14.56 32.76
C ASP A 73 6.33 -14.20 31.27
N PHE A 74 6.10 -15.17 30.39
CA PHE A 74 6.27 -15.03 28.94
C PHE A 74 4.94 -14.83 28.19
N ARG A 75 3.88 -14.31 28.80
CA ARG A 75 2.57 -14.17 28.17
C ARG A 75 2.57 -13.19 27.00
N VAL A 76 3.32 -12.08 27.14
CA VAL A 76 3.38 -11.02 26.12
C VAL A 76 4.84 -10.67 25.86
N GLY A 77 5.29 -10.86 24.62
CA GLY A 77 6.65 -10.52 24.20
C GLY A 77 7.13 -11.41 23.06
N TYR A 78 8.43 -11.34 22.80
CA TYR A 78 9.08 -12.04 21.70
C TYR A 78 9.43 -13.48 22.11
N HIS A 79 8.70 -14.48 21.61
CA HIS A 79 8.83 -15.89 21.99
C HIS A 79 9.91 -16.61 21.16
N ASN A 80 11.05 -16.89 21.79
CA ASN A 80 12.09 -17.75 21.25
C ASN A 80 12.86 -18.41 22.39
N LYS A 81 13.20 -19.72 22.27
CA LYS A 81 13.86 -20.48 23.32
C LYS A 81 15.12 -19.80 23.86
N LYS A 82 16.01 -19.32 22.96
CA LYS A 82 17.25 -18.61 23.37
C LYS A 82 17.00 -17.30 24.11
N ILE A 83 15.91 -16.63 23.80
CA ILE A 83 15.55 -15.35 24.39
C ILE A 83 14.94 -15.57 25.80
N MET A 84 14.20 -16.66 25.96
CA MET A 84 13.54 -17.01 27.23
C MET A 84 14.47 -17.62 28.27
N GLU A 85 15.75 -17.84 27.95
CA GLU A 85 16.73 -18.45 28.88
C GLU A 85 17.11 -17.53 30.03
N ASN A 86 17.18 -16.21 29.80
CA ASN A 86 17.46 -15.27 30.87
C ASN A 86 16.77 -13.91 30.68
N LYS A 87 16.69 -13.14 31.76
CA LYS A 87 16.00 -11.84 31.79
C LYS A 87 16.63 -10.81 30.84
N GLU A 88 17.95 -10.75 30.77
CA GLU A 88 18.67 -9.79 29.91
C GLU A 88 18.36 -9.99 28.43
N ASN A 89 18.38 -11.25 27.98
CA ASN A 89 18.03 -11.60 26.60
C ASN A 89 16.58 -11.27 26.30
N TRP A 90 15.67 -11.51 27.23
CA TRP A 90 14.25 -11.20 27.12
C TRP A 90 14.00 -9.71 26.92
N ASP A 91 14.53 -8.88 27.83
CA ASP A 91 14.35 -7.43 27.79
C ASP A 91 15.01 -6.82 26.54
N TYR A 92 16.23 -7.29 26.19
CA TYR A 92 16.96 -6.85 25.01
C TYR A 92 16.21 -7.17 23.71
N ALA A 93 15.73 -8.40 23.55
CA ALA A 93 15.04 -8.82 22.31
C ALA A 93 13.71 -8.07 22.11
N ASN A 94 12.94 -7.86 23.18
CA ASN A 94 11.71 -7.08 23.10
C ASN A 94 11.97 -5.62 22.72
N ASN A 95 13.03 -5.02 23.27
CA ASN A 95 13.42 -3.66 22.95
C ASN A 95 13.91 -3.54 21.50
N VAL A 96 14.76 -4.46 21.03
CA VAL A 96 15.26 -4.48 19.65
C VAL A 96 14.10 -4.70 18.68
N ALA A 97 13.22 -5.69 18.91
CA ALA A 97 12.05 -5.94 18.07
C ALA A 97 11.13 -4.72 18.01
N GLY A 98 10.90 -4.05 19.13
CA GLY A 98 10.12 -2.81 19.19
C GLY A 98 10.76 -1.66 18.39
N ASN A 99 12.11 -1.51 18.46
CA ASN A 99 12.82 -0.52 17.64
C ASN A 99 12.71 -0.81 16.15
N LEU A 100 12.83 -2.08 15.76
CA LEU A 100 12.67 -2.51 14.37
C LEU A 100 11.26 -2.21 13.85
N CYS A 101 10.23 -2.43 14.67
CA CYS A 101 8.85 -2.10 14.28
C CYS A 101 8.70 -0.61 13.97
N VAL A 102 9.27 0.30 14.78
CA VAL A 102 9.24 1.75 14.51
C VAL A 102 10.01 2.06 13.23
N LEU A 103 11.22 1.51 13.08
CA LEU A 103 12.06 1.74 11.90
C LEU A 103 11.32 1.35 10.62
N PHE A 104 10.74 0.15 10.58
CA PHE A 104 9.96 -0.30 9.42
C PHE A 104 8.68 0.52 9.23
N ALA A 105 8.00 0.95 10.28
CA ALA A 105 6.84 1.83 10.15
C ALA A 105 7.21 3.15 9.43
N VAL A 106 8.31 3.78 9.81
CA VAL A 106 8.81 5.02 9.19
C VAL A 106 9.21 4.77 7.73
N ILE A 107 10.00 3.72 7.47
CA ILE A 107 10.40 3.35 6.09
C ILE A 107 9.17 3.10 5.22
N GLY A 108 8.15 2.41 5.71
CA GLY A 108 6.92 2.13 4.97
C GLY A 108 6.18 3.41 4.55
N ILE A 109 6.09 4.39 5.46
CA ILE A 109 5.48 5.69 5.15
C ILE A 109 6.30 6.42 4.08
N ILE A 110 7.63 6.46 4.20
CA ILE A 110 8.52 7.12 3.22
C ILE A 110 8.37 6.46 1.83
N VAL A 111 8.42 5.14 1.75
CA VAL A 111 8.22 4.39 0.49
C VAL A 111 6.86 4.69 -0.12
N SER A 112 5.80 4.73 0.68
CA SER A 112 4.45 5.06 0.22
C SER A 112 4.37 6.46 -0.38
N VAL A 113 4.97 7.46 0.27
CA VAL A 113 5.01 8.85 -0.23
C VAL A 113 5.82 8.93 -1.54
N ILE A 114 6.97 8.27 -1.63
CA ILE A 114 7.79 8.25 -2.84
C ILE A 114 7.01 7.63 -4.01
N LEU A 115 6.36 6.49 -3.81
CA LEU A 115 5.57 5.82 -4.85
C LEU A 115 4.38 6.68 -5.31
N TYR A 116 3.77 7.42 -4.40
CA TYR A 116 2.70 8.37 -4.71
C TYR A 116 3.22 9.53 -5.57
N LEU A 117 4.34 10.16 -5.20
CA LEU A 117 4.95 11.28 -5.93
C LEU A 117 5.44 10.87 -7.32
N LEU A 118 6.02 9.67 -7.46
CA LEU A 118 6.46 9.11 -8.74
C LEU A 118 5.30 8.67 -9.63
N LYS A 119 4.05 8.80 -9.19
CA LYS A 119 2.85 8.32 -9.91
C LYS A 119 2.98 6.85 -10.35
N ALA A 120 3.63 6.01 -9.53
CA ALA A 120 3.93 4.64 -9.86
C ALA A 120 2.66 3.85 -10.28
N ASN A 121 2.86 2.86 -11.16
CA ASN A 121 1.78 2.00 -11.61
C ASN A 121 1.23 1.18 -10.42
N MET A 122 -0.09 0.99 -10.39
CA MET A 122 -0.78 0.26 -9.31
C MET A 122 -0.21 -1.13 -9.09
N ASN A 123 0.07 -1.89 -10.16
CA ASN A 123 0.63 -3.23 -10.05
C ASN A 123 2.03 -3.24 -9.40
N ILE A 124 2.88 -2.30 -9.79
CA ILE A 124 4.22 -2.13 -9.20
C ILE A 124 4.11 -1.79 -7.72
N THR A 125 3.21 -0.88 -7.36
CA THR A 125 2.98 -0.48 -5.96
C THR A 125 2.54 -1.65 -5.08
N ILE A 126 1.66 -2.53 -5.60
CA ILE A 126 1.22 -3.74 -4.92
C ILE A 126 2.40 -4.70 -4.70
N ILE A 127 3.20 -4.96 -5.73
CA ILE A 127 4.35 -5.86 -5.64
C ILE A 127 5.35 -5.36 -4.60
N ILE A 128 5.68 -4.07 -4.63
CA ILE A 128 6.58 -3.44 -3.66
C ILE A 128 6.00 -3.56 -2.24
N PHE A 129 4.69 -3.37 -2.06
CA PHE A 129 4.04 -3.52 -0.77
C PHE A 129 4.21 -4.93 -0.20
N PHE A 130 3.97 -5.97 -1.00
CA PHE A 130 4.13 -7.36 -0.55
C PHE A 130 5.58 -7.69 -0.20
N ILE A 131 6.54 -7.33 -1.07
CA ILE A 131 7.97 -7.55 -0.81
C ILE A 131 8.39 -6.84 0.47
N TYR A 132 8.00 -5.58 0.64
CA TYR A 132 8.30 -4.79 1.82
C TYR A 132 7.71 -5.41 3.10
N THR A 133 6.44 -5.84 3.07
CA THR A 133 5.77 -6.44 4.21
C THR A 133 6.43 -7.74 4.65
N ILE A 134 6.76 -8.63 3.69
CA ILE A 134 7.47 -9.89 3.96
C ILE A 134 8.86 -9.61 4.55
N ALA A 135 9.62 -8.68 3.96
CA ALA A 135 10.94 -8.30 4.44
C ALA A 135 10.90 -7.73 5.87
N ALA A 136 9.92 -6.86 6.17
CA ALA A 136 9.73 -6.29 7.50
C ALA A 136 9.41 -7.37 8.54
N ILE A 137 8.49 -8.29 8.25
CA ILE A 137 8.13 -9.38 9.16
C ILE A 137 9.34 -10.29 9.41
N LEU A 138 10.05 -10.71 8.36
CA LEU A 138 11.24 -11.55 8.50
C LEU A 138 12.34 -10.85 9.31
N ALA A 139 12.57 -9.57 9.10
CA ALA A 139 13.56 -8.80 9.85
C ALA A 139 13.20 -8.72 11.34
N ILE A 140 11.94 -8.42 11.67
CA ILE A 140 11.47 -8.35 13.05
C ILE A 140 11.56 -9.71 13.75
N LEU A 141 11.35 -10.83 13.03
CA LEU A 141 11.42 -12.18 13.58
C LEU A 141 12.83 -12.74 13.69
N VAL A 142 13.77 -12.34 12.85
CA VAL A 142 15.10 -12.96 12.78
C VAL A 142 16.18 -12.12 13.47
N LEU A 143 16.15 -10.80 13.31
CA LEU A 143 17.21 -9.92 13.81
C LEU A 143 17.38 -9.96 15.33
N PRO A 144 16.31 -9.92 16.16
CA PRO A 144 16.49 -9.97 17.61
C PRO A 144 17.23 -11.22 18.08
N VAL A 145 16.95 -12.39 17.44
CA VAL A 145 17.62 -13.67 17.78
C VAL A 145 19.09 -13.68 17.39
N LYS A 146 19.43 -13.05 16.24
CA LYS A 146 20.82 -12.99 15.76
C LYS A 146 21.67 -11.99 16.53
N LEU A 147 21.06 -10.93 17.05
CA LEU A 147 21.77 -9.86 17.76
C LEU A 147 22.03 -10.18 19.23
N ILE A 148 21.41 -11.23 19.78
CA ILE A 148 21.78 -11.72 21.10
C ILE A 148 23.19 -12.28 21.05
N LYS A 149 24.11 -11.59 21.72
CA LYS A 149 25.48 -12.11 21.95
C LYS A 149 25.39 -13.35 22.84
N LYS A 150 26.12 -14.38 22.46
CA LYS A 150 26.40 -15.54 23.31
C LYS A 150 27.13 -15.15 24.59
#